data_14643feff080c9398f7831212f9cb70a
#
_entry.id   14643feff080c9398f7831212f9cb70a
#
_cell.length_a   1.000
_cell.length_b   1.000
_cell.length_c   1.000
_cell.angle_alpha   90.00
_cell.angle_beta   90.00
_cell.angle_gamma   90.00
#
_symmetry.space_group_name_H-M   'P 1'
#
loop_
_entity.id
_entity.type
_entity.pdbx_description
1 polymer ?
#
loop_
_entity_poly.entity_id
_entity_poly.type
_entity_poly.pdbx_seq_one_letter_code
_entity_poly.pdbx_strand_id
1 'polypeptide(L)'
;DHRFRDLKTLAQQYPDKLQASVIQFYLFEADFSLMLAKKAISSGDRYYLSGHIFRMVSALNQVIFAKNKVYFLNEKKAIKRIDRFEFAPSKYEDRINEIFGSLYEEGGPTIGLLEVLLADVQNLISFY
;
A
#
# COMPACT_ATOMS: atom_id res chain seq x y z
N ASP A 1 -1.40 25.86 15.41
CA ASP A 1 -0.19 25.14 15.75
C ASP A 1 0.78 25.10 14.57
N HIS A 2 2.03 25.46 14.81
CA HIS A 2 3.10 25.49 13.80
C HIS A 2 3.25 24.14 13.09
N ARG A 3 3.18 23.05 13.83
CA ARG A 3 3.34 21.70 13.25
C ARG A 3 2.27 21.41 12.21
N PHE A 4 1.04 21.77 12.50
CA PHE A 4 -0.08 21.55 11.58
C PHE A 4 0.07 22.41 10.32
N ARG A 5 0.45 23.67 10.47
CA ARG A 5 0.71 24.56 9.34
C ARG A 5 1.86 24.06 8.47
N ASP A 6 2.94 23.60 9.10
CA ASP A 6 4.12 23.10 8.38
C ASP A 6 3.77 21.88 7.54
N LEU A 7 3.02 20.92 8.10
CA LEU A 7 2.58 19.74 7.37
C LEU A 7 1.68 20.10 6.19
N LYS A 8 0.76 21.04 6.39
CA LYS A 8 -0.12 21.50 5.33
C LYS A 8 0.65 22.21 4.22
N THR A 9 1.62 23.03 4.58
CA THR A 9 2.48 23.74 3.63
C THR A 9 3.31 22.73 2.84
N LEU A 10 3.90 21.72 3.50
CA LEU A 10 4.66 20.67 2.84
C LEU A 10 3.79 19.89 1.85
N ALA A 11 2.56 19.56 2.22
CA ALA A 11 1.63 18.85 1.34
C ALA A 11 1.33 19.67 0.08
N GLN A 12 1.17 20.98 0.23
CA GLN A 12 0.92 21.88 -0.90
C GLN A 12 2.14 22.02 -1.82
N GLN A 13 3.34 21.77 -1.28
CA GLN A 13 4.59 21.88 -2.02
C GLN A 13 5.10 20.54 -2.52
N TYR A 14 4.30 19.48 -2.45
CA TYR A 14 4.72 18.14 -2.88
C TYR A 14 5.07 18.14 -4.37
N PRO A 15 6.35 17.95 -4.72
CA PRO A 15 6.80 18.10 -6.12
C PRO A 15 6.34 16.94 -7.01
N ASP A 16 6.04 17.26 -8.27
CA ASP A 16 5.64 16.24 -9.25
C ASP A 16 6.74 15.20 -9.48
N LYS A 17 8.00 15.62 -9.50
CA LYS A 17 9.13 14.69 -9.67
C LYS A 17 9.24 13.72 -8.51
N LEU A 18 9.02 14.20 -7.29
CA LEU A 18 9.01 13.34 -6.12
C LEU A 18 7.87 12.34 -6.19
N GLN A 19 6.68 12.81 -6.59
CA GLN A 19 5.51 11.94 -6.75
C GLN A 19 5.82 10.79 -7.71
N ALA A 20 6.36 11.09 -8.87
CA ALA A 20 6.69 10.09 -9.89
C ALA A 20 7.74 9.10 -9.36
N SER A 21 8.78 9.59 -8.69
CA SER A 21 9.86 8.76 -8.15
C SER A 21 9.36 7.83 -7.05
N VAL A 22 8.56 8.33 -6.13
CA VAL A 22 7.99 7.53 -5.03
C VAL A 22 7.08 6.45 -5.60
N ILE A 23 6.20 6.80 -6.52
CA ILE A 23 5.28 5.84 -7.13
C ILE A 23 6.06 4.73 -7.84
N GLN A 24 7.02 5.09 -8.67
CA GLN A 24 7.80 4.11 -9.42
C GLN A 24 8.56 3.16 -8.49
N PHE A 25 9.23 3.71 -7.49
CA PHE A 25 10.02 2.92 -6.55
C PHE A 25 9.14 1.93 -5.78
N TYR A 26 8.03 2.40 -5.22
CA TYR A 26 7.22 1.56 -4.35
C TYR A 26 6.29 0.61 -5.11
N LEU A 27 5.91 0.91 -6.36
CA LEU A 27 5.23 -0.09 -7.18
C LEU A 27 6.16 -1.27 -7.47
N PHE A 28 7.44 -1.00 -7.72
CA PHE A 28 8.44 -2.07 -7.88
C PHE A 28 8.57 -2.89 -6.59
N GLU A 29 8.66 -2.21 -5.44
CA GLU A 29 8.76 -2.88 -4.14
C GLU A 29 7.52 -3.74 -3.84
N ALA A 30 6.34 -3.24 -4.17
CA ALA A 30 5.10 -3.98 -3.97
C ALA A 30 5.07 -5.26 -4.82
N ASP A 31 5.45 -5.14 -6.09
CA ASP A 31 5.49 -6.28 -7.01
C ASP A 31 6.51 -7.32 -6.55
N PHE A 32 7.68 -6.87 -6.13
CA PHE A 32 8.73 -7.74 -5.60
C PHE A 32 8.27 -8.47 -4.34
N SER A 33 7.63 -7.75 -3.42
CA SER A 33 7.11 -8.36 -2.19
C SER A 33 6.02 -9.39 -2.47
N LEU A 34 5.17 -9.12 -3.47
CA LEU A 34 4.15 -10.09 -3.90
C LEU A 34 4.80 -11.37 -4.43
N MET A 35 5.85 -11.24 -5.22
CA MET A 35 6.58 -12.39 -5.72
C MET A 35 7.13 -13.26 -4.58
N LEU A 36 7.69 -12.62 -3.55
CA LEU A 36 8.20 -13.32 -2.38
C LEU A 36 7.06 -13.94 -1.54
N ALA A 37 5.92 -13.26 -1.45
CA ALA A 37 4.74 -13.79 -0.76
C ALA A 37 4.22 -15.06 -1.45
N LYS A 38 4.21 -15.09 -2.77
CA LYS A 38 3.81 -16.28 -3.54
C LYS A 38 4.71 -17.48 -3.23
N LYS A 39 6.00 -17.25 -3.10
CA LYS A 39 6.94 -18.31 -2.72
C LYS A 39 6.74 -18.76 -1.28
N ALA A 40 6.50 -17.81 -0.37
CA ALA A 40 6.32 -18.10 1.03
C ALA A 40 5.05 -18.91 1.32
N ILE A 41 3.97 -18.65 0.58
CA ILE A 41 2.70 -19.33 0.82
C ILE A 41 2.81 -20.83 0.51
N SER A 42 3.60 -21.20 -0.49
CA SER A 42 3.80 -22.60 -0.84
C SER A 42 4.66 -23.36 0.16
N SER A 43 5.48 -22.65 0.95
CA SER A 43 6.30 -23.25 2.01
C SER A 43 5.54 -23.46 3.31
N GLY A 44 4.38 -22.85 3.48
CA GLY A 44 3.60 -22.92 4.71
C GLY A 44 4.14 -22.06 5.85
N ASP A 45 5.14 -21.21 5.60
CA ASP A 45 5.74 -20.34 6.62
C ASP A 45 4.92 -19.04 6.74
N ARG A 46 3.96 -19.05 7.67
CA ARG A 46 3.07 -17.90 7.86
C ARG A 46 3.78 -16.67 8.43
N TYR A 47 4.80 -16.87 9.24
CA TYR A 47 5.60 -15.77 9.76
C TYR A 47 6.27 -15.00 8.62
N TYR A 48 6.97 -15.72 7.75
CA TYR A 48 7.66 -15.13 6.61
C TYR A 48 6.69 -14.51 5.61
N LEU A 49 5.58 -15.22 5.36
CA LEU A 49 4.51 -14.72 4.49
C LEU A 49 3.94 -13.41 5.00
N SER A 50 3.61 -13.32 6.29
CA SER A 50 3.04 -12.10 6.86
C SER A 50 3.99 -10.92 6.76
N GLY A 51 5.29 -11.16 6.86
CA GLY A 51 6.31 -10.14 6.68
C GLY A 51 6.31 -9.57 5.27
N HIS A 52 6.21 -10.42 4.26
CA HIS A 52 6.16 -9.95 2.87
C HIS A 52 4.84 -9.24 2.55
N ILE A 53 3.73 -9.69 3.13
CA ILE A 53 2.45 -9.00 2.96
C ILE A 53 2.51 -7.63 3.60
N PHE A 54 3.08 -7.51 4.79
CA PHE A 54 3.26 -6.21 5.45
C PHE A 54 4.09 -5.27 4.58
N ARG A 55 5.20 -5.76 4.03
CA ARG A 55 6.06 -4.94 3.16
C ARG A 55 5.33 -4.51 1.89
N MET A 56 4.54 -5.41 1.30
CA MET A 56 3.75 -5.07 0.12
C MET A 56 2.72 -3.99 0.41
N VAL A 57 1.96 -4.14 1.50
CA VAL A 57 0.96 -3.15 1.91
C VAL A 57 1.62 -1.82 2.23
N SER A 58 2.75 -1.85 2.94
CA SER A 58 3.51 -0.63 3.23
C SER A 58 3.92 0.09 1.95
N ALA A 59 4.41 -0.66 0.95
CA ALA A 59 4.77 -0.07 -0.34
C ALA A 59 3.56 0.52 -1.06
N LEU A 60 2.43 -0.17 -1.06
CA LEU A 60 1.19 0.35 -1.66
C LEU A 60 0.70 1.59 -0.94
N ASN A 61 0.83 1.66 0.38
CA ASN A 61 0.50 2.85 1.15
C ASN A 61 1.32 4.05 0.67
N GLN A 62 2.63 3.84 0.44
CA GLN A 62 3.51 4.90 -0.08
C GLN A 62 3.03 5.40 -1.44
N VAL A 63 2.64 4.48 -2.35
CA VAL A 63 2.14 4.83 -3.67
C VAL A 63 0.87 5.68 -3.56
N ILE A 64 -0.07 5.26 -2.72
CA ILE A 64 -1.35 5.95 -2.58
C ILE A 64 -1.16 7.33 -1.96
N PHE A 65 -0.32 7.45 -0.93
CA PHE A 65 0.01 8.75 -0.34
C PHE A 65 0.61 9.67 -1.40
N ALA A 66 1.57 9.17 -2.18
CA ALA A 66 2.20 9.97 -3.24
C ALA A 66 1.21 10.40 -4.31
N LYS A 67 0.29 9.51 -4.73
CA LYS A 67 -0.77 9.86 -5.70
C LYS A 67 -1.60 11.04 -5.22
N ASN A 68 -1.86 11.10 -3.92
CA ASN A 68 -2.64 12.18 -3.31
C ASN A 68 -1.77 13.37 -2.89
N LYS A 69 -0.47 13.32 -3.16
CA LYS A 69 0.51 14.36 -2.80
C LYS A 69 0.52 14.64 -1.30
N VAL A 70 0.42 13.59 -0.50
CA VAL A 70 0.51 13.65 0.95
C VAL A 70 1.78 12.94 1.39
N TYR A 71 2.58 13.59 2.23
CA TYR A 71 3.78 12.96 2.76
C TYR A 71 3.43 11.81 3.69
N PHE A 72 4.11 10.68 3.49
CA PHE A 72 3.95 9.51 4.32
C PHE A 72 4.89 9.62 5.53
N LEU A 73 4.35 9.81 6.72
CA LEU A 73 5.13 10.06 7.93
C LEU A 73 5.37 8.80 8.76
N ASN A 74 4.39 7.90 8.83
CA ASN A 74 4.54 6.63 9.54
C ASN A 74 3.40 5.68 9.15
N GLU A 75 3.58 4.39 9.48
CA GLU A 75 2.59 3.35 9.18
C GLU A 75 1.35 3.43 10.07
N LYS A 76 1.49 4.00 11.25
CA LYS A 76 0.37 4.06 12.19
C LYS A 76 -0.77 4.90 11.60
N LYS A 77 -1.96 4.31 11.57
CA LYS A 77 -3.18 4.94 11.03
C LYS A 77 -3.14 5.25 9.53
N ALA A 78 -2.10 4.80 8.81
CA ALA A 78 -2.00 5.07 7.37
C ALA A 78 -3.19 4.52 6.60
N ILE A 79 -3.60 3.29 6.91
CA ILE A 79 -4.70 2.60 6.22
C ILE A 79 -6.02 3.37 6.41
N LYS A 80 -6.29 3.85 7.62
CA LYS A 80 -7.50 4.65 7.90
C LYS A 80 -7.49 5.97 7.15
N ARG A 81 -6.32 6.59 7.05
CA ARG A 81 -6.18 7.85 6.32
C ARG A 81 -6.44 7.65 4.82
N ILE A 82 -5.98 6.54 4.26
CA ILE A 82 -6.18 6.22 2.85
C ILE A 82 -7.66 6.16 2.51
N ASP A 83 -8.50 5.62 3.37
CA ASP A 83 -9.95 5.55 3.12
C ASP A 83 -10.60 6.93 2.98
N ARG A 84 -9.91 7.99 3.38
CA ARG A 84 -10.40 9.37 3.27
C ARG A 84 -9.80 10.13 2.09
N PHE A 85 -8.86 9.53 1.36
CA PHE A 85 -8.21 10.19 0.23
C PHE A 85 -9.12 10.21 -0.99
N GLU A 86 -8.91 11.24 -1.83
CA GLU A 86 -9.62 11.35 -3.10
C GLU A 86 -9.30 10.17 -4.03
N PHE A 87 -8.04 9.80 -4.09
CA PHE A 87 -7.58 8.71 -4.97
C PHE A 87 -7.15 7.52 -4.10
N ALA A 88 -8.02 6.53 -4.00
CA ALA A 88 -7.75 5.34 -3.19
C ALA A 88 -8.60 4.17 -3.68
N PRO A 89 -8.13 2.93 -3.47
CA PRO A 89 -8.99 1.77 -3.67
C PRO A 89 -10.17 1.83 -2.69
N SER A 90 -11.36 1.44 -3.14
CA SER A 90 -12.54 1.45 -2.27
C SER A 90 -12.36 0.46 -1.13
N LYS A 91 -12.84 0.83 0.07
CA LYS A 91 -12.83 -0.02 1.28
C LYS A 91 -11.44 -0.58 1.59
N TYR A 92 -10.45 0.29 1.57
CA TYR A 92 -9.06 -0.13 1.70
C TYR A 92 -8.79 -0.83 3.03
N GLU A 93 -9.23 -0.25 4.15
CA GLU A 93 -9.01 -0.84 5.47
C GLU A 93 -9.66 -2.23 5.57
N ASP A 94 -10.91 -2.38 5.09
CA ASP A 94 -11.59 -3.67 5.11
C ASP A 94 -10.82 -4.71 4.29
N ARG A 95 -10.31 -4.30 3.14
CA ARG A 95 -9.56 -5.20 2.24
C ARG A 95 -8.25 -5.64 2.87
N ILE A 96 -7.53 -4.73 3.53
CA ILE A 96 -6.28 -5.07 4.21
C ILE A 96 -6.56 -6.05 5.35
N ASN A 97 -7.60 -5.80 6.15
CA ASN A 97 -7.97 -6.70 7.23
C ASN A 97 -8.38 -8.08 6.72
N GLU A 98 -9.07 -8.14 5.59
CA GLU A 98 -9.43 -9.42 4.96
C GLU A 98 -8.19 -10.20 4.53
N ILE A 99 -7.20 -9.51 3.94
CA ILE A 99 -5.95 -10.14 3.52
C ILE A 99 -5.24 -10.76 4.73
N PHE A 100 -5.02 -9.99 5.80
CA PHE A 100 -4.36 -10.51 6.98
C PHE A 100 -5.19 -11.58 7.69
N GLY A 101 -6.51 -11.46 7.68
CA GLY A 101 -7.40 -12.48 8.24
C GLY A 101 -7.36 -13.81 7.49
N SER A 102 -7.00 -13.80 6.21
CA SER A 102 -6.96 -14.99 5.36
C SER A 102 -5.69 -15.83 5.54
N LEU A 103 -4.70 -15.36 6.30
CA LEU A 103 -3.40 -16.02 6.45
C LEU A 103 -3.49 -17.44 7.01
N TYR A 104 -4.51 -17.73 7.78
CA TYR A 104 -4.67 -19.03 8.43
C TYR A 104 -5.53 -19.99 7.64
N GLU A 105 -6.04 -19.58 6.49
CA GLU A 105 -6.85 -20.43 5.63
C GLU A 105 -5.95 -21.19 4.67
N GLU A 106 -5.87 -22.51 4.83
CA GLU A 106 -5.10 -23.37 3.95
C GLU A 106 -5.72 -23.33 2.55
N GLY A 107 -4.90 -22.97 1.54
CA GLY A 107 -5.40 -22.78 0.17
C GLY A 107 -6.34 -21.58 0.02
N GLY A 108 -6.27 -20.62 0.95
CA GLY A 108 -7.17 -19.48 0.99
C GLY A 108 -6.86 -18.40 -0.04
N PRO A 109 -7.63 -17.30 -0.03
CA PRO A 109 -7.62 -16.31 -1.10
C PRO A 109 -6.52 -15.26 -0.99
N THR A 110 -5.55 -15.41 -0.09
CA THR A 110 -4.56 -14.38 0.24
C THR A 110 -3.86 -13.81 -1.00
N ILE A 111 -3.29 -14.66 -1.84
CA ILE A 111 -2.54 -14.21 -3.02
C ILE A 111 -3.48 -13.52 -4.02
N GLY A 112 -4.65 -14.10 -4.27
CA GLY A 112 -5.64 -13.49 -5.16
C GLY A 112 -6.08 -12.11 -4.69
N LEU A 113 -6.31 -11.93 -3.40
CA LEU A 113 -6.67 -10.64 -2.82
C LEU A 113 -5.54 -9.61 -3.00
N LEU A 114 -4.29 -10.04 -2.82
CA LEU A 114 -3.13 -9.17 -3.03
C LEU A 114 -2.98 -8.77 -4.48
N GLU A 115 -3.18 -9.71 -5.41
CA GLU A 115 -3.09 -9.44 -6.84
C GLU A 115 -4.14 -8.43 -7.30
N VAL A 116 -5.38 -8.57 -6.83
CA VAL A 116 -6.45 -7.63 -7.14
C VAL A 116 -6.15 -6.25 -6.56
N LEU A 117 -5.65 -6.20 -5.32
CA LEU A 117 -5.30 -4.94 -4.68
C LEU A 117 -4.19 -4.22 -5.45
N LEU A 118 -3.14 -4.94 -5.85
CA LEU A 118 -2.06 -4.35 -6.65
C LEU A 118 -2.60 -3.80 -7.97
N ALA A 119 -3.46 -4.56 -8.66
CA ALA A 119 -4.05 -4.10 -9.91
C ALA A 119 -4.88 -2.82 -9.72
N ASP A 120 -5.65 -2.73 -8.64
CA ASP A 120 -6.46 -1.55 -8.36
C ASP A 120 -5.58 -0.32 -8.07
N VAL A 121 -4.48 -0.50 -7.34
CA VAL A 121 -3.54 0.60 -7.10
C VAL A 121 -2.86 1.02 -8.41
N GLN A 122 -2.44 0.07 -9.23
CA GLN A 122 -1.86 0.37 -10.54
C GLN A 122 -2.84 1.16 -11.41
N ASN A 123 -4.12 0.82 -11.37
CA ASN A 123 -5.15 1.53 -12.12
C ASN A 123 -5.33 2.98 -11.66
N LEU A 124 -5.15 3.26 -10.38
CA LEU A 124 -5.16 4.65 -9.89
C LEU A 124 -4.07 5.49 -10.55
N ILE A 125 -2.95 4.87 -10.89
CA ILE A 125 -1.78 5.56 -11.44
C ILE A 125 -1.88 5.70 -12.96
N SER A 126 -2.45 4.72 -13.66
CA SER A 126 -2.48 4.68 -15.12
C SER A 126 -3.38 5.75 -15.75
N PHE A 127 -4.19 6.46 -14.95
CA PHE A 127 -4.98 7.61 -15.41
C PHE A 127 -4.27 8.94 -15.22
N TYR A 128 -3.00 8.92 -15.06
CA TYR A 128 -2.17 10.09 -14.91
C TYR A 128 -2.04 10.87 -16.19
#